data_b3b665a0f266899ef7ba01ab58c4bff0
#
_entry.id   b3b665a0f266899ef7ba01ab58c4bff0
#
_cell.length_a   1.000
_cell.length_b   1.000
_cell.length_c   1.000
_cell.angle_alpha   90.00
_cell.angle_beta   90.00
_cell.angle_gamma   90.00
#
_symmetry.space_group_name_H-M   'P 1'
#
loop_
_entity.id
_entity.type
_entity.pdbx_description
1 polymer ?
#
loop_
_entity_poly.entity_id
_entity_poly.type
_entity_poly.pdbx_seq_one_letter_code
_entity_poly.pdbx_strand_id
1 'polypeptide(L)'
;MRLPIAALGTLAPSGSRSVTPSESTNYTLLAKGPGGTHEASARITVNAAIASATPSPTDEELFSRNVKDVFFDYDKSAIRPGEAPTVQNDEAFLSQHPSIKVLVEGHCDDRGSEEYNIALGASRAETVKRALVQEGIPAGRIRTVSFGKEKPFCTEDNEQCWQQNRVDHFAFDR
;
A
#
# COMPACT_ATOMS: atom_id res chain seq x y z
N MET A 1 -23.46 -16.63 28.68
CA MET A 1 -22.98 -15.24 28.93
C MET A 1 -24.20 -14.45 29.42
N ARG A 2 -24.23 -13.99 30.70
CA ARG A 2 -25.33 -13.16 31.21
C ARG A 2 -25.12 -11.73 30.71
N LEU A 3 -26.10 -11.19 30.01
CA LEU A 3 -26.10 -9.79 29.61
C LEU A 3 -26.29 -8.88 30.81
N PRO A 4 -25.69 -7.70 30.87
CA PRO A 4 -25.92 -6.78 31.97
C PRO A 4 -27.38 -6.31 32.00
N ILE A 5 -27.95 -6.24 33.21
CA ILE A 5 -29.28 -5.67 33.46
C ILE A 5 -29.07 -4.25 33.97
N ALA A 6 -29.50 -3.26 33.19
CA ALA A 6 -29.41 -1.88 33.60
C ALA A 6 -30.57 -1.53 34.55
N ALA A 7 -30.25 -1.02 35.76
CA ALA A 7 -31.24 -0.54 36.71
C ALA A 7 -31.56 0.94 36.44
N LEU A 8 -32.78 1.22 35.99
CA LEU A 8 -33.24 2.62 35.73
C LEU A 8 -33.92 3.26 36.95
N GLY A 9 -34.03 2.52 38.06
CA GLY A 9 -34.71 2.95 39.27
C GLY A 9 -36.22 2.96 39.15
N THR A 10 -36.94 3.57 40.13
CA THR A 10 -38.39 3.68 40.15
C THR A 10 -38.87 4.72 39.14
N LEU A 11 -39.81 4.36 38.29
CA LEU A 11 -40.39 5.22 37.25
C LEU A 11 -41.78 5.68 37.62
N ALA A 12 -42.24 6.80 37.07
CA ALA A 12 -43.62 7.25 37.18
C ALA A 12 -44.58 6.27 36.47
N PRO A 13 -45.88 6.25 36.83
CA PRO A 13 -46.86 5.31 36.25
C PRO A 13 -47.07 5.48 34.75
N SER A 14 -46.67 6.63 34.18
CA SER A 14 -46.73 6.90 32.76
C SER A 14 -45.58 7.82 32.35
N GLY A 15 -45.04 7.65 31.14
CA GLY A 15 -44.00 8.46 30.61
C GLY A 15 -43.04 7.70 29.69
N SER A 16 -42.02 8.39 29.19
CA SER A 16 -40.94 7.81 28.39
C SER A 16 -39.59 8.22 28.95
N ARG A 17 -38.60 7.36 28.84
CA ARG A 17 -37.21 7.64 29.21
C ARG A 17 -36.25 7.18 28.10
N SER A 18 -35.42 8.08 27.63
CA SER A 18 -34.39 7.72 26.67
C SER A 18 -33.21 7.05 27.37
N VAL A 19 -32.65 6.01 26.76
CA VAL A 19 -31.47 5.30 27.24
C VAL A 19 -30.47 5.16 26.08
N THR A 20 -29.19 5.23 26.41
CA THR A 20 -28.09 5.13 25.40
C THR A 20 -27.11 4.05 25.89
N PRO A 21 -27.42 2.77 25.74
CA PRO A 21 -26.54 1.71 26.18
C PRO A 21 -25.32 1.63 25.25
N SER A 22 -24.13 1.45 25.83
CA SER A 22 -22.87 1.20 25.11
C SER A 22 -22.70 -0.26 24.69
N GLU A 23 -23.50 -1.16 25.30
CA GLU A 23 -23.48 -2.60 25.03
C GLU A 23 -24.91 -3.12 24.90
N SER A 24 -25.07 -4.27 24.23
CA SER A 24 -26.39 -4.93 24.12
C SER A 24 -26.94 -5.21 25.50
N THR A 25 -28.08 -4.61 25.81
CA THR A 25 -28.64 -4.57 27.17
C THR A 25 -30.13 -5.00 27.15
N ASN A 26 -30.55 -5.79 28.17
CA ASN A 26 -31.93 -6.09 28.40
C ASN A 26 -32.49 -5.12 29.45
N TYR A 27 -33.62 -4.51 29.17
CA TYR A 27 -34.37 -3.67 30.08
C TYR A 27 -35.63 -4.43 30.51
N THR A 28 -35.85 -4.53 31.80
CA THR A 28 -37.03 -5.19 32.39
C THR A 28 -37.83 -4.19 33.21
N LEU A 29 -39.10 -4.06 32.92
CA LEU A 29 -40.05 -3.23 33.65
C LEU A 29 -40.95 -4.09 34.51
N LEU A 30 -40.99 -3.80 35.82
CA LEU A 30 -41.95 -4.41 36.74
C LEU A 30 -43.00 -3.38 37.13
N ALA A 31 -44.24 -3.65 36.80
CA ALA A 31 -45.38 -2.84 37.23
C ALA A 31 -46.11 -3.54 38.37
N LYS A 32 -46.28 -2.86 39.52
CA LYS A 32 -47.04 -3.38 40.70
C LYS A 32 -48.31 -2.58 40.88
N GLY A 33 -49.43 -3.28 41.00
CA GLY A 33 -50.74 -2.69 41.21
C GLY A 33 -51.67 -3.59 42.00
N PRO A 34 -52.94 -3.17 42.26
CA PRO A 34 -53.92 -3.94 43.01
C PRO A 34 -54.24 -5.34 42.41
N GLY A 35 -53.97 -5.50 41.08
CA GLY A 35 -54.17 -6.78 40.37
C GLY A 35 -52.91 -7.68 40.33
N GLY A 36 -51.81 -7.31 41.05
CA GLY A 36 -50.57 -8.10 41.07
C GLY A 36 -49.38 -7.41 40.47
N THR A 37 -48.40 -8.20 40.04
CA THR A 37 -47.15 -7.71 39.42
C THR A 37 -47.12 -8.20 37.98
N HIS A 38 -46.88 -7.29 37.05
CA HIS A 38 -46.67 -7.59 35.63
C HIS A 38 -45.24 -7.20 35.23
N GLU A 39 -44.63 -8.04 34.40
CA GLU A 39 -43.27 -7.84 33.90
C GLU A 39 -43.30 -7.70 32.39
N ALA A 40 -42.53 -6.75 31.86
CA ALA A 40 -42.27 -6.57 30.44
C ALA A 40 -40.77 -6.37 30.23
N SER A 41 -40.24 -6.95 29.19
CA SER A 41 -38.82 -6.81 28.86
C SER A 41 -38.63 -6.34 27.42
N ALA A 42 -37.62 -5.48 27.21
CA ALA A 42 -37.19 -5.05 25.91
C ALA A 42 -35.65 -5.22 25.78
N ARG A 43 -35.19 -5.72 24.65
CA ARG A 43 -33.78 -5.87 24.35
C ARG A 43 -33.37 -4.82 23.35
N ILE A 44 -32.33 -4.06 23.71
CA ILE A 44 -31.62 -3.19 22.78
C ILE A 44 -30.32 -3.90 22.38
N THR A 45 -30.17 -4.15 21.08
CA THR A 45 -28.93 -4.71 20.51
C THR A 45 -28.08 -3.56 20.02
N VAL A 46 -26.92 -3.36 20.63
CA VAL A 46 -25.89 -2.46 20.13
C VAL A 46 -24.99 -3.27 19.22
N ASN A 47 -25.16 -3.11 17.92
CA ASN A 47 -24.15 -3.58 16.98
C ASN A 47 -22.97 -2.61 17.11
N ALA A 48 -21.79 -3.12 17.52
CA ALA A 48 -20.57 -2.37 17.34
C ALA A 48 -20.52 -1.93 15.87
N ALA A 49 -20.52 -0.61 15.62
CA ALA A 49 -20.22 -0.13 14.30
C ALA A 49 -18.87 -0.79 13.94
N ILE A 50 -18.88 -1.64 12.93
CA ILE A 50 -17.63 -2.07 12.30
C ILE A 50 -17.08 -0.75 11.79
N ALA A 51 -16.15 -0.16 12.53
CA ALA A 51 -15.34 0.91 11.99
C ALA A 51 -14.85 0.35 10.66
N SER A 52 -15.26 0.96 9.56
CA SER A 52 -14.77 0.61 8.24
C SER A 52 -13.27 0.83 8.35
N ALA A 53 -12.54 -0.24 8.67
CA ALA A 53 -11.10 -0.20 8.61
C ALA A 53 -10.80 0.16 7.16
N THR A 54 -10.28 1.35 6.94
CA THR A 54 -9.70 1.70 5.65
C THR A 54 -8.75 0.54 5.35
N PRO A 55 -8.91 -0.19 4.25
CA PRO A 55 -8.05 -1.32 3.95
C PRO A 55 -6.60 -0.82 4.02
N SER A 56 -5.77 -1.53 4.77
CA SER A 56 -4.33 -1.23 4.77
C SER A 56 -3.83 -1.33 3.33
N PRO A 57 -2.97 -0.42 2.89
CA PRO A 57 -2.45 -0.46 1.54
C PRO A 57 -1.74 -1.80 1.28
N THR A 58 -1.92 -2.32 0.09
CA THR A 58 -1.24 -3.54 -0.36
C THR A 58 0.25 -3.28 -0.57
N ASP A 59 1.07 -4.35 -0.58
CA ASP A 59 2.50 -4.24 -0.89
C ASP A 59 2.73 -3.57 -2.26
N GLU A 60 1.89 -3.85 -3.26
CA GLU A 60 1.96 -3.24 -4.59
C GLU A 60 1.65 -1.73 -4.55
N GLU A 61 0.66 -1.30 -3.77
CA GLU A 61 0.35 0.12 -3.58
C GLU A 61 1.45 0.86 -2.81
N LEU A 62 2.04 0.22 -1.80
CA LEU A 62 3.17 0.77 -1.07
C LEU A 62 4.40 0.89 -1.98
N PHE A 63 4.67 -0.14 -2.77
CA PHE A 63 5.76 -0.17 -3.74
C PHE A 63 5.64 0.98 -4.75
N SER A 64 4.51 1.12 -5.43
CA SER A 64 4.30 2.15 -6.45
C SER A 64 4.42 3.59 -5.93
N ARG A 65 4.15 3.81 -4.64
CA ARG A 65 4.28 5.14 -4.01
C ARG A 65 5.71 5.47 -3.60
N ASN A 66 6.49 4.47 -3.21
CA ASN A 66 7.78 4.68 -2.54
C ASN A 66 8.98 4.38 -3.44
N VAL A 67 8.93 3.37 -4.31
CA VAL A 67 10.02 3.04 -5.22
C VAL A 67 9.96 3.94 -6.44
N LYS A 68 11.12 4.48 -6.84
CA LYS A 68 11.24 5.46 -7.92
C LYS A 68 12.19 5.00 -8.99
N ASP A 69 11.91 5.41 -10.22
CA ASP A 69 12.75 5.11 -11.36
C ASP A 69 14.11 5.81 -11.28
N VAL A 70 15.13 5.17 -11.84
CA VAL A 70 16.51 5.66 -11.91
C VAL A 70 16.83 6.08 -13.33
N PHE A 71 17.24 7.33 -13.53
CA PHE A 71 17.53 7.89 -14.83
C PHE A 71 19.02 7.92 -15.16
N PHE A 72 19.34 7.82 -16.46
CA PHE A 72 20.70 7.74 -16.96
C PHE A 72 21.04 8.85 -17.96
N ASP A 73 22.33 9.13 -18.05
CA ASP A 73 22.87 9.96 -19.13
C ASP A 73 22.89 9.20 -20.45
N TYR A 74 23.00 9.97 -21.53
CA TYR A 74 23.14 9.39 -22.86
C TYR A 74 24.34 8.46 -22.93
N ASP A 75 24.11 7.27 -23.47
CA ASP A 75 25.14 6.25 -23.68
C ASP A 75 25.91 5.83 -22.40
N LYS A 76 25.27 5.96 -21.23
CA LYS A 76 25.84 5.56 -19.94
C LYS A 76 24.97 4.52 -19.24
N SER A 77 25.65 3.61 -18.52
CA SER A 77 25.03 2.65 -17.59
C SER A 77 25.44 2.89 -16.13
N ALA A 78 26.27 3.91 -15.88
CA ALA A 78 26.61 4.32 -14.51
C ALA A 78 25.46 5.15 -13.92
N ILE A 79 25.11 4.87 -12.67
CA ILE A 79 24.13 5.66 -11.92
C ILE A 79 24.68 7.07 -11.76
N ARG A 80 23.89 8.08 -12.13
CA ARG A 80 24.28 9.49 -11.99
C ARG A 80 24.41 9.86 -10.50
N PRO A 81 25.30 10.75 -10.13
CA PRO A 81 25.41 11.21 -8.73
C PRO A 81 24.09 11.75 -8.17
N GLY A 82 23.27 12.40 -9.01
CA GLY A 82 21.94 12.90 -8.63
C GLY A 82 20.89 11.80 -8.36
N GLU A 83 21.11 10.59 -8.85
CA GLU A 83 20.21 9.43 -8.63
C GLU A 83 20.62 8.58 -7.41
N ALA A 84 21.79 8.82 -6.82
CA ALA A 84 22.23 8.07 -5.64
C ALA A 84 21.22 8.15 -4.48
N PRO A 85 20.60 9.31 -4.16
CA PRO A 85 19.56 9.39 -3.14
C PRO A 85 18.30 8.57 -3.50
N THR A 86 17.93 8.48 -4.78
CA THR A 86 16.81 7.67 -5.26
C THR A 86 17.06 6.20 -4.93
N VAL A 87 18.22 5.67 -5.30
CA VAL A 87 18.62 4.29 -5.04
C VAL A 87 18.66 3.99 -3.54
N GLN A 88 19.16 4.91 -2.72
CA GLN A 88 19.18 4.77 -1.26
C GLN A 88 17.76 4.74 -0.65
N ASN A 89 16.85 5.59 -1.14
CA ASN A 89 15.46 5.58 -0.67
C ASN A 89 14.75 4.28 -1.06
N ASP A 90 14.98 3.79 -2.27
CA ASP A 90 14.42 2.53 -2.75
C ASP A 90 14.95 1.34 -1.95
N GLU A 91 16.25 1.32 -1.65
CA GLU A 91 16.86 0.32 -0.77
C GLU A 91 16.21 0.37 0.63
N ALA A 92 16.12 1.54 1.24
CA ALA A 92 15.56 1.70 2.58
C ALA A 92 14.10 1.20 2.64
N PHE A 93 13.30 1.46 1.60
CA PHE A 93 11.95 0.93 1.48
C PHE A 93 11.96 -0.60 1.33
N LEU A 94 12.76 -1.15 0.43
CA LEU A 94 12.83 -2.59 0.18
C LEU A 94 13.38 -3.38 1.38
N SER A 95 14.25 -2.78 2.19
CA SER A 95 14.74 -3.35 3.45
C SER A 95 13.63 -3.49 4.49
N GLN A 96 12.73 -2.50 4.56
CA GLN A 96 11.57 -2.52 5.48
C GLN A 96 10.45 -3.47 5.01
N HIS A 97 10.46 -3.85 3.72
CA HIS A 97 9.44 -4.71 3.10
C HIS A 97 10.06 -5.98 2.49
N PRO A 98 10.52 -6.95 3.31
CA PRO A 98 11.27 -8.12 2.84
C PRO A 98 10.47 -9.08 1.95
N SER A 99 9.14 -9.02 1.96
CA SER A 99 8.24 -9.80 1.09
C SER A 99 8.24 -9.33 -0.37
N ILE A 100 8.57 -8.05 -0.61
CA ILE A 100 8.48 -7.43 -1.94
C ILE A 100 9.65 -7.90 -2.81
N LYS A 101 9.32 -8.38 -4.00
CA LYS A 101 10.27 -8.67 -5.07
C LYS A 101 10.14 -7.61 -6.15
N VAL A 102 11.22 -7.38 -6.88
CA VAL A 102 11.36 -6.28 -7.82
C VAL A 102 11.85 -6.78 -9.17
N LEU A 103 11.22 -6.30 -10.23
CA LEU A 103 11.73 -6.39 -11.59
C LEU A 103 12.29 -5.02 -11.99
N VAL A 104 13.56 -4.95 -12.36
CA VAL A 104 14.21 -3.77 -12.89
C VAL A 104 14.22 -3.86 -14.40
N GLU A 105 13.54 -2.96 -15.05
CA GLU A 105 13.35 -2.89 -16.50
C GLU A 105 14.25 -1.81 -17.08
N GLY A 106 15.27 -2.21 -17.84
CA GLY A 106 16.21 -1.27 -18.47
C GLY A 106 15.70 -0.75 -19.80
N HIS A 107 15.61 0.58 -19.91
CA HIS A 107 15.16 1.27 -21.12
C HIS A 107 16.20 2.23 -21.66
N CYS A 108 16.12 2.49 -22.96
CA CYS A 108 16.99 3.40 -23.69
C CYS A 108 16.17 4.36 -24.55
N ASP A 109 16.78 5.48 -24.93
CA ASP A 109 16.24 6.31 -26.00
C ASP A 109 16.37 5.60 -27.38
N ASP A 110 15.76 6.16 -28.41
CA ASP A 110 15.61 5.53 -29.73
C ASP A 110 16.88 5.53 -30.59
N ARG A 111 17.94 6.22 -30.15
CA ARG A 111 19.21 6.36 -30.89
C ARG A 111 20.04 5.08 -30.81
N GLY A 112 20.65 4.68 -31.92
CA GLY A 112 21.45 3.47 -32.02
C GLY A 112 20.67 2.25 -32.51
N SER A 113 21.35 1.10 -32.65
CA SER A 113 20.71 -0.14 -33.05
C SER A 113 19.90 -0.76 -31.91
N GLU A 114 19.02 -1.68 -32.26
CA GLU A 114 18.19 -2.43 -31.30
C GLU A 114 19.07 -3.28 -30.38
N GLU A 115 19.98 -4.05 -30.95
CA GLU A 115 20.88 -4.93 -30.22
C GLU A 115 21.75 -4.15 -29.24
N TYR A 116 22.24 -2.97 -29.66
CA TYR A 116 23.03 -2.08 -28.81
C TYR A 116 22.20 -1.62 -27.61
N ASN A 117 20.97 -1.16 -27.85
CA ASN A 117 20.10 -0.66 -26.79
C ASN A 117 19.63 -1.76 -25.83
N ILE A 118 19.40 -2.98 -26.34
CA ILE A 118 19.14 -4.13 -25.45
C ILE A 118 20.33 -4.40 -24.53
N ALA A 119 21.54 -4.38 -25.05
CA ALA A 119 22.76 -4.56 -24.24
C ALA A 119 22.97 -3.42 -23.24
N LEU A 120 22.72 -2.16 -23.65
CA LEU A 120 22.85 -0.99 -22.79
C LEU A 120 21.80 -1.00 -21.66
N GLY A 121 20.54 -1.31 -21.97
CA GLY A 121 19.46 -1.44 -20.97
C GLY A 121 19.75 -2.57 -19.98
N ALA A 122 20.26 -3.72 -20.45
CA ALA A 122 20.69 -4.80 -19.56
C ALA A 122 21.81 -4.37 -18.61
N SER A 123 22.79 -3.60 -19.13
CA SER A 123 23.89 -3.08 -18.31
C SER A 123 23.43 -2.09 -17.26
N ARG A 124 22.44 -1.24 -17.55
CA ARG A 124 21.79 -0.32 -16.61
C ARG A 124 21.09 -1.09 -15.49
N ALA A 125 20.17 -1.96 -15.85
CA ALA A 125 19.40 -2.77 -14.88
C ALA A 125 20.31 -3.59 -13.96
N GLU A 126 21.40 -4.15 -14.50
CA GLU A 126 22.38 -4.89 -13.69
C GLU A 126 23.21 -3.95 -12.78
N THR A 127 23.44 -2.70 -13.18
CA THR A 127 24.13 -1.71 -12.35
C THR A 127 23.25 -1.32 -11.15
N VAL A 128 21.97 -1.05 -11.37
CA VAL A 128 21.01 -0.75 -10.29
C VAL A 128 20.87 -1.95 -9.36
N LYS A 129 20.69 -3.17 -9.90
CA LYS A 129 20.65 -4.39 -9.09
C LYS A 129 21.88 -4.54 -8.21
N ARG A 130 23.08 -4.34 -8.77
CA ARG A 130 24.34 -4.41 -7.99
C ARG A 130 24.37 -3.38 -6.87
N ALA A 131 23.92 -2.16 -7.13
CA ALA A 131 23.85 -1.12 -6.10
C ALA A 131 22.93 -1.55 -4.95
N LEU A 132 21.71 -2.00 -5.23
CA LEU A 132 20.77 -2.47 -4.21
C LEU A 132 21.32 -3.69 -3.43
N VAL A 133 22.01 -4.61 -4.11
CA VAL A 133 22.63 -5.78 -3.45
C VAL A 133 23.78 -5.38 -2.54
N GLN A 134 24.58 -4.38 -2.93
CA GLN A 134 25.67 -3.86 -2.09
C GLN A 134 25.14 -3.20 -0.81
N GLU A 135 23.96 -2.59 -0.86
CA GLU A 135 23.27 -2.02 0.31
C GLU A 135 22.50 -3.06 1.12
N GLY A 136 22.50 -4.35 0.72
CA GLY A 136 22.00 -5.46 1.52
C GLY A 136 20.71 -6.12 1.04
N ILE A 137 20.13 -5.68 -0.08
CA ILE A 137 18.96 -6.36 -0.65
C ILE A 137 19.37 -7.71 -1.26
N PRO A 138 18.74 -8.84 -0.86
CA PRO A 138 19.10 -10.15 -1.41
C PRO A 138 18.92 -10.22 -2.93
N ALA A 139 19.94 -10.66 -3.65
CA ALA A 139 19.94 -10.72 -5.13
C ALA A 139 18.75 -11.52 -5.70
N GLY A 140 18.26 -12.53 -4.98
CA GLY A 140 17.10 -13.35 -5.37
C GLY A 140 15.76 -12.60 -5.33
N ARG A 141 15.72 -11.39 -4.76
CA ARG A 141 14.55 -10.51 -4.76
C ARG A 141 14.51 -9.56 -5.96
N ILE A 142 15.60 -9.49 -6.74
CA ILE A 142 15.76 -8.52 -7.82
C ILE A 142 15.99 -9.26 -9.13
N ARG A 143 15.02 -9.17 -10.02
CA ARG A 143 15.13 -9.63 -11.42
C ARG A 143 15.42 -8.45 -12.32
N THR A 144 16.10 -8.69 -13.42
CA THR A 144 16.41 -7.68 -14.43
C THR A 144 15.90 -8.11 -15.78
N VAL A 145 15.43 -7.19 -16.58
CA VAL A 145 15.09 -7.36 -17.99
C VAL A 145 15.48 -6.10 -18.75
N SER A 146 15.86 -6.23 -20.01
CA SER A 146 16.07 -5.08 -20.89
C SER A 146 15.00 -5.04 -21.96
N PHE A 147 14.40 -3.90 -22.14
CA PHE A 147 13.55 -3.58 -23.29
C PHE A 147 14.28 -2.71 -24.31
N GLY A 148 15.51 -2.27 -24.00
CA GLY A 148 16.24 -1.39 -24.90
C GLY A 148 15.39 -0.18 -25.29
N LYS A 149 15.19 0.03 -26.59
CA LYS A 149 14.34 1.09 -27.13
C LYS A 149 12.93 0.62 -27.57
N GLU A 150 12.59 -0.65 -27.33
CA GLU A 150 11.35 -1.25 -27.85
C GLU A 150 10.08 -0.80 -27.13
N LYS A 151 10.21 -0.36 -25.86
CA LYS A 151 9.08 0.12 -25.05
C LYS A 151 9.34 1.55 -24.56
N PRO A 152 9.20 2.55 -25.40
CA PRO A 152 9.44 3.93 -25.00
C PRO A 152 8.29 4.47 -24.13
N PHE A 153 8.63 5.27 -23.12
CA PHE A 153 7.67 6.06 -22.33
C PHE A 153 7.24 7.34 -23.06
N CYS A 154 8.09 7.83 -23.94
CA CYS A 154 7.89 9.01 -24.75
C CYS A 154 8.34 8.75 -26.17
N THR A 155 7.60 9.23 -27.17
CA THR A 155 7.84 8.95 -28.61
C THR A 155 8.23 10.16 -29.44
N GLU A 156 8.42 11.32 -28.82
CA GLU A 156 8.85 12.53 -29.54
C GLU A 156 10.37 12.53 -29.78
N ASP A 157 10.77 13.06 -30.91
CA ASP A 157 12.19 13.16 -31.31
C ASP A 157 12.85 14.43 -30.76
N ASN A 158 13.08 14.43 -29.43
CA ASN A 158 13.74 15.53 -28.72
C ASN A 158 14.41 15.06 -27.42
N GLU A 159 15.36 15.85 -26.91
CA GLU A 159 16.14 15.49 -25.71
C GLU A 159 15.27 15.31 -24.46
N GLN A 160 14.18 16.06 -24.33
CA GLN A 160 13.28 15.92 -23.18
C GLN A 160 12.61 14.53 -23.15
N CYS A 161 12.18 14.04 -24.31
CA CYS A 161 11.61 12.72 -24.49
C CYS A 161 12.67 11.62 -24.35
N TRP A 162 13.83 11.78 -24.97
CA TRP A 162 14.95 10.85 -24.83
C TRP A 162 15.39 10.68 -23.39
N GLN A 163 15.43 11.77 -22.60
CA GLN A 163 15.77 11.70 -21.17
C GLN A 163 14.75 10.84 -20.37
N GLN A 164 13.47 10.89 -20.72
CA GLN A 164 12.46 10.05 -20.09
C GLN A 164 12.64 8.58 -20.43
N ASN A 165 13.13 8.27 -21.62
CA ASN A 165 13.35 6.90 -22.06
C ASN A 165 14.65 6.28 -21.53
N ARG A 166 15.63 7.09 -21.08
CA ARG A 166 16.86 6.60 -20.45
C ARG A 166 16.63 6.31 -18.97
N VAL A 167 15.94 5.23 -18.68
CA VAL A 167 15.43 4.92 -17.35
C VAL A 167 15.50 3.43 -17.04
N ASP A 168 15.79 3.10 -15.80
CA ASP A 168 15.46 1.83 -15.23
C ASP A 168 14.15 1.98 -14.46
N HIS A 169 13.10 1.35 -14.96
CA HIS A 169 11.78 1.33 -14.35
C HIS A 169 11.66 0.16 -13.38
N PHE A 170 11.08 0.43 -12.22
CA PHE A 170 10.84 -0.59 -11.21
C PHE A 170 9.41 -1.11 -11.27
N ALA A 171 9.26 -2.39 -11.56
CA ALA A 171 7.97 -3.09 -11.52
C ALA A 171 7.87 -4.02 -10.31
N PHE A 172 6.68 -4.12 -9.74
CA PHE A 172 6.38 -5.07 -8.67
C PHE A 172 6.38 -6.50 -9.25
N ASP A 173 7.28 -7.36 -8.76
CA ASP A 173 7.41 -8.77 -9.22
C ASP A 173 6.53 -9.67 -8.32
N ARG A 174 5.47 -10.22 -8.90
CA ARG A 174 4.46 -11.07 -8.23
C ARG A 174 4.93 -12.50 -8.00
#